data_f94b7bafdfe8a4dbfbf7183421f1bb49
#
_entry.id   f94b7bafdfe8a4dbfbf7183421f1bb49
#
_cell.length_a   1.000
_cell.length_b   1.000
_cell.length_c   1.000
_cell.angle_alpha   90.00
_cell.angle_beta   90.00
_cell.angle_gamma   90.00
#
_symmetry.space_group_name_H-M   'P 1'
#
loop_
_entity.id
_entity.type
_entity.pdbx_description
1 polymer ?
#
loop_
_entity_poly.entity_id
_entity_poly.type
_entity_poly.pdbx_seq_one_letter_code
_entity_poly.pdbx_strand_id
1 'polypeptide(L)'
;MADQEKTASDKILKGMGAGSQIRKGVHLLSAQGHVLVVELSHSVVMVDCGRGGEQTRALLKELRAITDKPIEAVCYSHGHGGYNFGVPAIKAHNRERGDAPPTLVAQRNVKKRYDRYRATDQFQRILAQMQFPGPRSKRSEDPYVDPDITFNEHLILHERSPRVELLWVPSETDDALAVWLPETRVLYGGAATPGDAIPNIGTPLRTQRLTLRWAESLE
;
A
#
# COMPACT_ATOMS: atom_id res chain seq x y z
N MET A 1 -8.28 -2.71 -35.48
CA MET A 1 -8.33 -3.28 -34.13
C MET A 1 -8.51 -2.10 -33.20
N ALA A 2 -9.66 -1.97 -32.57
CA ALA A 2 -9.98 -0.84 -31.71
C ALA A 2 -9.13 -0.94 -30.43
N ASP A 3 -8.33 0.08 -30.21
CA ASP A 3 -7.62 0.32 -28.95
C ASP A 3 -8.71 0.51 -27.87
N GLN A 4 -8.90 -0.48 -27.01
CA GLN A 4 -9.84 -0.35 -25.90
C GLN A 4 -9.29 0.71 -24.98
N GLU A 5 -9.93 1.86 -25.00
CA GLU A 5 -9.63 2.95 -24.07
C GLU A 5 -9.67 2.42 -22.63
N LYS A 6 -8.51 2.38 -21.98
CA LYS A 6 -8.39 1.91 -20.60
C LYS A 6 -9.28 2.76 -19.71
N THR A 7 -10.17 2.14 -18.98
CA THR A 7 -11.09 2.84 -18.08
C THR A 7 -10.33 3.57 -16.97
N ALA A 8 -10.93 4.61 -16.38
CA ALA A 8 -10.36 5.33 -15.24
C ALA A 8 -10.00 4.35 -14.09
N SER A 9 -10.82 3.32 -13.89
CA SER A 9 -10.55 2.24 -12.93
C SER A 9 -9.29 1.44 -13.25
N ASP A 10 -9.01 1.17 -14.53
CA ASP A 10 -7.79 0.46 -14.94
C ASP A 10 -6.53 1.30 -14.66
N LYS A 11 -6.63 2.62 -14.83
CA LYS A 11 -5.52 3.55 -14.52
C LYS A 11 -5.24 3.62 -13.02
N ILE A 12 -6.28 3.72 -12.20
CA ILE A 12 -6.17 3.73 -10.73
C ILE A 12 -5.61 2.41 -10.21
N LEU A 13 -6.09 1.27 -10.74
CA LEU A 13 -5.70 -0.06 -10.27
C LEU A 13 -4.30 -0.50 -10.72
N LYS A 14 -3.76 0.09 -11.79
CA LYS A 14 -2.44 -0.26 -12.35
C LYS A 14 -1.30 0.66 -11.93
N GLY A 15 -1.61 1.74 -11.23
CA GLY A 15 -0.68 2.84 -11.04
C GLY A 15 -0.50 3.67 -12.33
N MET A 16 -0.25 4.95 -12.20
CA MET A 16 -0.06 5.84 -13.33
C MET A 16 1.44 6.04 -13.59
N GLY A 17 1.99 5.31 -14.56
CA GLY A 17 3.35 5.50 -15.06
C GLY A 17 4.33 4.38 -14.71
N ALA A 18 5.49 4.39 -15.35
CA ALA A 18 6.63 3.58 -15.01
C ALA A 18 7.26 4.08 -13.70
N GLY A 19 7.96 3.21 -12.98
CA GLY A 19 8.67 3.56 -11.76
C GLY A 19 9.53 4.81 -11.96
N SER A 20 9.40 5.76 -11.06
CA SER A 20 10.13 7.02 -11.13
C SER A 20 10.83 7.35 -9.82
N GLN A 21 12.06 7.86 -9.94
CA GLN A 21 12.75 8.46 -8.83
C GLN A 21 12.20 9.87 -8.59
N ILE A 22 11.55 10.09 -7.43
CA ILE A 22 11.01 11.39 -7.04
C ILE A 22 12.08 12.30 -6.46
N ARG A 23 12.92 11.71 -5.62
CA ARG A 23 14.10 12.32 -5.00
C ARG A 23 15.17 11.27 -4.89
N LYS A 24 16.41 11.67 -4.62
CA LYS A 24 17.51 10.73 -4.39
C LYS A 24 17.14 9.73 -3.29
N GLY A 25 17.14 8.44 -3.61
CA GLY A 25 16.78 7.37 -2.70
C GLY A 25 15.28 7.25 -2.40
N VAL A 26 14.41 7.97 -3.12
CA VAL A 26 12.94 7.88 -2.98
C VAL A 26 12.33 7.60 -4.34
N HIS A 27 11.64 6.46 -4.45
CA HIS A 27 11.11 5.97 -5.72
C HIS A 27 9.63 5.62 -5.60
N LEU A 28 8.89 5.77 -6.69
CA LEU A 28 7.54 5.22 -6.87
C LEU A 28 7.59 4.11 -7.90
N LEU A 29 7.17 2.93 -7.52
CA LEU A 29 7.05 1.77 -8.40
C LEU A 29 5.58 1.48 -8.70
N SER A 30 5.33 0.83 -9.85
CA SER A 30 3.97 0.53 -10.30
C SER A 30 3.47 -0.80 -9.74
N ALA A 31 2.30 -0.75 -9.09
CA ALA A 31 1.59 -1.94 -8.64
C ALA A 31 0.07 -1.68 -8.65
N GLN A 32 -0.68 -2.23 -7.72
CA GLN A 32 -2.01 -1.73 -7.42
C GLN A 32 -1.86 -0.39 -6.69
N GLY A 33 -2.10 0.70 -7.37
CA GLY A 33 -1.66 2.02 -6.96
C GLY A 33 -0.14 2.17 -7.14
N HIS A 34 0.48 3.07 -6.40
CA HIS A 34 1.93 3.23 -6.34
C HIS A 34 2.48 2.58 -5.07
N VAL A 35 3.66 1.99 -5.21
CA VAL A 35 4.48 1.53 -4.08
C VAL A 35 5.59 2.53 -3.86
N LEU A 36 5.62 3.15 -2.69
CA LEU A 36 6.76 3.99 -2.30
C LEU A 36 7.91 3.10 -1.85
N VAL A 37 9.11 3.42 -2.32
CA VAL A 37 10.36 2.81 -1.86
C VAL A 37 11.27 3.92 -1.33
N VAL A 38 11.73 3.76 -0.09
CA VAL A 38 12.68 4.67 0.55
C VAL A 38 13.97 3.89 0.83
N GLU A 39 15.06 4.33 0.22
CA GLU A 39 16.37 3.74 0.46
C GLU A 39 16.96 4.31 1.78
N LEU A 40 17.20 3.42 2.72
CA LEU A 40 18.00 3.68 3.91
C LEU A 40 19.50 3.42 3.61
N SER A 41 20.36 3.58 4.62
CA SER A 41 21.81 3.33 4.43
C SER A 41 22.09 1.90 3.97
N HIS A 42 21.44 0.90 4.57
CA HIS A 42 21.73 -0.53 4.34
C HIS A 42 20.52 -1.37 3.92
N SER A 43 19.35 -0.76 3.85
CA SER A 43 18.07 -1.45 3.58
C SER A 43 17.12 -0.54 2.82
N VAL A 44 15.92 -1.04 2.55
CA VAL A 44 14.81 -0.24 2.02
C VAL A 44 13.55 -0.44 2.86
N VAL A 45 12.75 0.61 2.94
CA VAL A 45 11.36 0.59 3.42
C VAL A 45 10.46 0.66 2.20
N MET A 46 9.46 -0.21 2.15
CA MET A 46 8.40 -0.18 1.13
C MET A 46 7.07 0.23 1.77
N VAL A 47 6.26 0.96 1.02
CA VAL A 47 4.86 1.20 1.37
C VAL A 47 4.00 0.51 0.33
N ASP A 48 3.26 -0.51 0.79
CA ASP A 48 2.55 -1.49 -0.01
C ASP A 48 3.46 -2.44 -0.82
N CYS A 49 2.87 -3.48 -1.41
CA CYS A 49 3.60 -4.50 -2.16
C CYS A 49 2.75 -5.18 -3.27
N GLY A 50 1.58 -4.62 -3.60
CA GLY A 50 0.74 -5.09 -4.68
C GLY A 50 -0.07 -6.34 -4.39
N ARG A 51 -0.66 -6.90 -5.46
CA ARG A 51 -1.65 -7.99 -5.41
C ARG A 51 -1.09 -9.39 -5.17
N GLY A 52 0.22 -9.53 -5.10
CA GLY A 52 0.86 -10.84 -5.16
C GLY A 52 1.04 -11.35 -6.60
N GLY A 53 1.45 -12.61 -6.72
CA GLY A 53 1.63 -13.26 -8.01
C GLY A 53 2.60 -12.52 -8.95
N GLU A 54 2.23 -12.40 -10.22
CA GLU A 54 3.07 -11.76 -11.24
C GLU A 54 3.30 -10.28 -10.98
N GLN A 55 2.31 -9.56 -10.45
CA GLN A 55 2.46 -8.14 -10.18
C GLN A 55 3.56 -7.88 -9.15
N THR A 56 3.59 -8.62 -8.04
CA THR A 56 4.63 -8.45 -7.02
C THR A 56 5.99 -8.96 -7.53
N ARG A 57 6.04 -10.00 -8.37
CA ARG A 57 7.30 -10.40 -9.00
C ARG A 57 7.86 -9.32 -9.93
N ALA A 58 7.00 -8.67 -10.72
CA ALA A 58 7.40 -7.54 -11.57
C ALA A 58 7.90 -6.36 -10.73
N LEU A 59 7.18 -6.02 -9.65
CA LEU A 59 7.58 -5.01 -8.68
C LEU A 59 8.97 -5.30 -8.07
N LEU A 60 9.22 -6.54 -7.66
CA LEU A 60 10.52 -6.94 -7.12
C LEU A 60 11.65 -6.85 -8.17
N LYS A 61 11.36 -7.21 -9.42
CA LYS A 61 12.32 -7.03 -10.52
C LYS A 61 12.65 -5.56 -10.74
N GLU A 62 11.65 -4.69 -10.68
CA GLU A 62 11.83 -3.24 -10.82
C GLU A 62 12.63 -2.68 -9.64
N LEU A 63 12.34 -3.11 -8.40
CA LEU A 63 13.12 -2.75 -7.22
C LEU A 63 14.59 -3.17 -7.36
N ARG A 64 14.88 -4.39 -7.84
CA ARG A 64 16.24 -4.89 -8.00
C ARG A 64 17.02 -4.22 -9.14
N ALA A 65 16.35 -3.55 -10.06
CA ALA A 65 17.01 -2.66 -11.02
C ALA A 65 17.48 -1.34 -10.39
N ILE A 66 16.94 -0.99 -9.23
CA ILE A 66 17.28 0.24 -8.49
C ILE A 66 18.34 -0.04 -7.41
N THR A 67 18.13 -1.10 -6.61
CA THR A 67 18.96 -1.37 -5.42
C THR A 67 19.00 -2.84 -5.06
N ASP A 68 20.16 -3.30 -4.55
CA ASP A 68 20.33 -4.64 -3.99
C ASP A 68 20.11 -4.72 -2.47
N LYS A 69 19.80 -3.60 -1.83
CA LYS A 69 19.58 -3.55 -0.37
C LYS A 69 18.40 -4.44 0.05
N PRO A 70 18.46 -5.10 1.23
CA PRO A 70 17.38 -5.91 1.75
C PRO A 70 16.13 -5.07 2.03
N ILE A 71 14.95 -5.68 1.92
CA ILE A 71 13.69 -5.07 2.31
C ILE A 71 13.53 -5.24 3.82
N GLU A 72 13.71 -4.16 4.59
CA GLU A 72 13.66 -4.17 6.05
C GLU A 72 12.23 -4.10 6.58
N ALA A 73 11.39 -3.29 5.93
CA ALA A 73 10.01 -3.10 6.36
C ALA A 73 9.05 -2.96 5.17
N VAL A 74 7.82 -3.42 5.36
CA VAL A 74 6.67 -3.15 4.50
C VAL A 74 5.59 -2.47 5.33
N CYS A 75 5.31 -1.21 5.02
CA CYS A 75 4.25 -0.43 5.63
C CYS A 75 2.97 -0.56 4.79
N TYR A 76 1.85 -0.80 5.43
CA TYR A 76 0.57 -0.87 4.73
C TYR A 76 -0.04 0.52 4.66
N SER A 77 -0.16 1.08 3.46
CA SER A 77 -0.80 2.40 3.29
C SER A 77 -2.22 2.41 3.85
N HIS A 78 -2.92 1.30 3.69
CA HIS A 78 -4.25 1.04 4.25
C HIS A 78 -4.64 -0.44 4.05
N GLY A 79 -5.75 -0.87 4.62
CA GLY A 79 -6.18 -2.28 4.63
C GLY A 79 -7.07 -2.72 3.46
N HIS A 80 -7.16 -1.98 2.35
CA HIS A 80 -7.91 -2.48 1.20
C HIS A 80 -7.25 -3.71 0.55
N GLY A 81 -8.09 -4.61 0.06
CA GLY A 81 -7.62 -5.83 -0.60
C GLY A 81 -6.82 -5.55 -1.86
N GLY A 82 -5.68 -6.22 -2.00
CA GLY A 82 -4.83 -6.17 -3.19
C GLY A 82 -3.62 -5.23 -3.07
N TYR A 83 -3.55 -4.36 -2.08
CA TYR A 83 -2.40 -3.50 -1.86
C TYR A 83 -1.24 -4.25 -1.18
N ASN A 84 -1.57 -5.20 -0.29
CA ASN A 84 -0.58 -5.91 0.52
C ASN A 84 -0.64 -7.44 0.40
N PHE A 85 -1.28 -7.97 -0.65
CA PHE A 85 -1.32 -9.41 -0.91
C PHE A 85 0.03 -9.96 -1.40
N GLY A 86 0.97 -9.09 -1.75
CA GLY A 86 2.33 -9.44 -2.15
C GLY A 86 3.26 -9.83 -0.99
N VAL A 87 2.85 -9.62 0.27
CA VAL A 87 3.70 -9.89 1.45
C VAL A 87 4.34 -11.28 1.45
N PRO A 88 3.62 -12.38 1.14
CA PRO A 88 4.26 -13.70 1.08
C PRO A 88 5.40 -13.76 0.05
N ALA A 89 5.25 -13.09 -1.10
CA ALA A 89 6.29 -13.04 -2.13
C ALA A 89 7.49 -12.19 -1.68
N ILE A 90 7.26 -11.06 -0.97
CA ILE A 90 8.35 -10.25 -0.39
C ILE A 90 9.13 -11.07 0.66
N LYS A 91 8.43 -11.77 1.56
CA LYS A 91 9.07 -12.65 2.56
C LYS A 91 9.89 -13.78 1.90
N ALA A 92 9.35 -14.38 0.84
CA ALA A 92 10.06 -15.42 0.08
C ALA A 92 11.30 -14.83 -0.61
N HIS A 93 11.18 -13.67 -1.23
CA HIS A 93 12.29 -12.98 -1.89
C HIS A 93 13.45 -12.66 -0.94
N ASN A 94 13.17 -12.10 0.25
CA ASN A 94 14.21 -11.86 1.25
C ASN A 94 14.87 -13.18 1.67
N ARG A 95 14.09 -14.22 1.94
CA ARG A 95 14.63 -15.54 2.32
C ARG A 95 15.54 -16.13 1.25
N GLU A 96 15.16 -16.06 -0.03
CA GLU A 96 15.97 -16.57 -1.15
C GLU A 96 17.30 -15.83 -1.28
N ARG A 97 17.36 -14.58 -0.84
CA ARG A 97 18.57 -13.75 -0.81
C ARG A 97 19.41 -13.93 0.46
N GLY A 98 18.92 -14.68 1.45
CA GLY A 98 19.53 -14.78 2.78
C GLY A 98 19.29 -13.55 3.67
N ASP A 99 18.37 -12.67 3.28
CA ASP A 99 17.98 -11.49 4.05
C ASP A 99 16.97 -11.85 5.14
N ALA A 100 16.93 -11.06 6.21
CA ALA A 100 15.91 -11.19 7.27
C ALA A 100 14.49 -10.95 6.71
N PRO A 101 13.45 -11.58 7.26
CA PRO A 101 12.08 -11.28 6.88
C PRO A 101 11.75 -9.80 7.17
N PRO A 102 11.01 -9.12 6.29
CA PRO A 102 10.64 -7.74 6.53
C PRO A 102 9.69 -7.62 7.71
N THR A 103 9.82 -6.54 8.49
CA THR A 103 8.85 -6.15 9.51
C THR A 103 7.62 -5.54 8.84
N LEU A 104 6.43 -6.02 9.19
CA LEU A 104 5.16 -5.52 8.64
C LEU A 104 4.59 -4.47 9.60
N VAL A 105 4.37 -3.26 9.10
CA VAL A 105 3.93 -2.12 9.92
C VAL A 105 2.64 -1.54 9.36
N ALA A 106 1.68 -1.25 10.25
CA ALA A 106 0.42 -0.66 9.85
C ALA A 106 -0.22 0.22 10.95
N GLN A 107 -1.16 1.05 10.55
CA GLN A 107 -2.05 1.67 11.51
C GLN A 107 -2.96 0.58 12.14
N ARG A 108 -3.23 0.67 13.45
CA ARG A 108 -3.88 -0.41 14.24
C ARG A 108 -5.24 -0.88 13.68
N ASN A 109 -5.98 -0.02 12.98
CA ASN A 109 -7.29 -0.37 12.44
C ASN A 109 -7.20 -1.33 11.24
N VAL A 110 -6.03 -1.48 10.61
CA VAL A 110 -5.81 -2.48 9.55
C VAL A 110 -6.15 -3.88 10.04
N LYS A 111 -5.70 -4.24 11.26
CA LYS A 111 -6.01 -5.55 11.85
C LYS A 111 -7.52 -5.75 12.02
N LYS A 112 -8.22 -4.76 12.59
CA LYS A 112 -9.69 -4.81 12.74
C LYS A 112 -10.40 -4.95 11.38
N ARG A 113 -9.88 -4.28 10.34
CA ARG A 113 -10.40 -4.40 8.98
C ARG A 113 -10.19 -5.79 8.42
N TYR A 114 -9.03 -6.38 8.60
CA TYR A 114 -8.76 -7.74 8.15
C TYR A 114 -9.62 -8.77 8.87
N ASP A 115 -9.78 -8.65 10.18
CA ASP A 115 -10.68 -9.51 10.95
C ASP A 115 -12.14 -9.41 10.44
N ARG A 116 -12.62 -8.19 10.16
CA ARG A 116 -13.92 -7.99 9.54
C ARG A 116 -14.01 -8.60 8.14
N TYR A 117 -12.99 -8.46 7.30
CA TYR A 117 -12.98 -9.03 5.97
C TYR A 117 -13.00 -10.56 5.98
N ARG A 118 -12.29 -11.17 6.92
CA ARG A 118 -12.34 -12.63 7.15
C ARG A 118 -13.74 -13.07 7.59
N ALA A 119 -14.31 -12.37 8.56
CA ALA A 119 -15.64 -12.68 9.09
C ALA A 119 -16.77 -12.48 8.07
N THR A 120 -16.59 -11.61 7.08
CA THR A 120 -17.61 -11.24 6.10
C THR A 120 -17.19 -11.51 4.65
N ASP A 121 -16.32 -12.50 4.41
CA ASP A 121 -15.68 -12.71 3.10
C ASP A 121 -16.68 -12.80 1.95
N GLN A 122 -17.75 -13.59 2.09
CA GLN A 122 -18.77 -13.71 1.05
C GLN A 122 -19.44 -12.38 0.73
N PHE A 123 -19.79 -11.61 1.76
CA PHE A 123 -20.39 -10.30 1.57
C PHE A 123 -19.42 -9.32 0.89
N GLN A 124 -18.14 -9.32 1.29
CA GLN A 124 -17.11 -8.50 0.65
C GLN A 124 -16.92 -8.86 -0.84
N ARG A 125 -17.04 -10.15 -1.18
CA ARG A 125 -16.97 -10.62 -2.58
C ARG A 125 -18.14 -10.10 -3.40
N ILE A 126 -19.36 -10.14 -2.86
CA ILE A 126 -20.56 -9.62 -3.54
C ILE A 126 -20.39 -8.11 -3.79
N LEU A 127 -20.05 -7.34 -2.75
CA LEU A 127 -19.83 -5.90 -2.88
C LEU A 127 -18.75 -5.58 -3.91
N ALA A 128 -17.64 -6.31 -3.85
CA ALA A 128 -16.56 -6.11 -4.79
C ALA A 128 -16.96 -6.46 -6.22
N GLN A 129 -17.83 -7.47 -6.44
CA GLN A 129 -18.35 -7.81 -7.75
C GLN A 129 -19.30 -6.74 -8.29
N MET A 130 -20.12 -6.15 -7.42
CA MET A 130 -21.00 -5.04 -7.79
C MET A 130 -20.20 -3.78 -8.18
N GLN A 131 -19.15 -3.49 -7.45
CA GLN A 131 -18.31 -2.30 -7.66
C GLN A 131 -17.36 -2.43 -8.85
N PHE A 132 -16.84 -3.64 -9.06
CA PHE A 132 -15.88 -3.96 -10.11
C PHE A 132 -16.31 -5.24 -10.83
N PRO A 133 -17.28 -5.16 -11.77
CA PRO A 133 -17.73 -6.32 -12.55
C PRO A 133 -16.57 -6.93 -13.34
N GLY A 134 -16.56 -8.26 -13.46
CA GLY A 134 -15.59 -8.99 -14.27
C GLY A 134 -15.21 -10.35 -13.69
N PRO A 135 -14.47 -11.17 -14.45
CA PRO A 135 -14.05 -12.48 -14.00
C PRO A 135 -13.08 -12.33 -12.81
N ARG A 136 -13.26 -13.17 -11.81
CA ARG A 136 -12.42 -13.21 -10.62
C ARG A 136 -11.86 -14.60 -10.41
N SER A 137 -10.58 -14.67 -10.05
CA SER A 137 -9.98 -15.92 -9.61
C SER A 137 -10.62 -16.39 -8.30
N LYS A 138 -10.84 -17.70 -8.18
CA LYS A 138 -11.22 -18.29 -6.90
C LYS A 138 -10.07 -18.08 -5.91
N ARG A 139 -10.31 -17.37 -4.83
CA ARG A 139 -9.39 -17.36 -3.69
C ARG A 139 -9.58 -18.67 -2.93
N SER A 140 -8.51 -19.42 -2.78
CA SER A 140 -8.49 -20.63 -1.95
C SER A 140 -8.02 -20.36 -0.52
N GLU A 141 -7.30 -19.27 -0.30
CA GLU A 141 -6.63 -18.96 0.97
C GLU A 141 -6.89 -17.51 1.43
N ASP A 142 -6.73 -17.26 2.72
CA ASP A 142 -6.74 -15.92 3.28
C ASP A 142 -5.53 -15.12 2.77
N PRO A 143 -5.74 -14.03 2.01
CA PRO A 143 -4.63 -13.25 1.48
C PRO A 143 -4.13 -12.17 2.44
N TYR A 144 -4.82 -11.99 3.58
CA TYR A 144 -4.51 -10.95 4.53
C TYR A 144 -3.42 -11.43 5.48
N VAL A 145 -2.29 -10.74 5.52
CA VAL A 145 -1.22 -10.97 6.47
C VAL A 145 -1.28 -9.85 7.51
N ASP A 146 -1.44 -10.23 8.78
CA ASP A 146 -1.51 -9.25 9.86
C ASP A 146 -0.17 -8.53 10.04
N PRO A 147 -0.17 -7.23 10.39
CA PRO A 147 1.06 -6.50 10.68
C PRO A 147 1.72 -7.00 11.97
N ASP A 148 3.06 -6.97 11.99
CA ASP A 148 3.87 -7.31 13.16
C ASP A 148 3.86 -6.16 14.19
N ILE A 149 3.88 -4.91 13.70
CA ILE A 149 3.85 -3.68 14.50
C ILE A 149 2.65 -2.83 14.07
N THR A 150 1.94 -2.31 15.07
CA THR A 150 0.86 -1.35 14.82
C THR A 150 1.08 -0.06 15.63
N PHE A 151 0.61 1.06 15.08
CA PHE A 151 0.66 2.37 15.74
C PHE A 151 -0.72 3.05 15.73
N ASN A 152 -0.89 4.09 16.55
CA ASN A 152 -2.13 4.85 16.63
C ASN A 152 -2.14 6.04 15.66
N GLU A 153 -1.43 7.11 15.99
CA GLU A 153 -1.48 8.37 15.26
C GLU A 153 -0.16 8.68 14.54
N HIS A 154 0.95 8.39 15.16
CA HIS A 154 2.29 8.68 14.65
C HIS A 154 3.28 7.59 15.05
N LEU A 155 4.17 7.24 14.15
CA LEU A 155 5.30 6.35 14.39
C LEU A 155 6.53 6.85 13.63
N ILE A 156 7.62 7.06 14.31
CA ILE A 156 8.93 7.21 13.68
C ILE A 156 9.47 5.80 13.43
N LEU A 157 9.41 5.36 12.18
CA LEU A 157 9.86 4.03 11.78
C LEU A 157 11.39 3.98 11.70
N HIS A 158 12.02 5.05 11.21
CA HIS A 158 13.46 5.19 11.12
C HIS A 158 13.87 6.60 11.52
N GLU A 159 14.72 6.72 12.56
CA GLU A 159 15.10 8.03 13.14
C GLU A 159 16.31 8.69 12.47
N ARG A 160 17.14 7.89 11.78
CA ARG A 160 18.33 8.37 11.08
C ARG A 160 17.98 8.88 9.70
N SER A 161 18.93 9.55 9.04
CA SER A 161 18.73 10.01 7.67
C SER A 161 18.79 8.86 6.64
N PRO A 162 17.78 8.72 5.77
CA PRO A 162 16.53 9.46 5.76
C PRO A 162 15.61 9.05 6.91
N ARG A 163 15.05 10.02 7.62
CA ARG A 163 14.02 9.76 8.62
C ARG A 163 12.72 9.39 7.93
N VAL A 164 12.04 8.38 8.47
CA VAL A 164 10.76 7.88 7.94
C VAL A 164 9.71 7.96 9.03
N GLU A 165 8.71 8.79 8.81
CA GLU A 165 7.60 8.99 9.73
C GLU A 165 6.29 8.51 9.11
N LEU A 166 5.52 7.72 9.86
CA LEU A 166 4.20 7.24 9.50
C LEU A 166 3.15 8.05 10.28
N LEU A 167 2.23 8.66 9.56
CA LEU A 167 1.18 9.52 10.10
C LEU A 167 -0.18 8.87 9.83
N TRP A 168 -1.05 8.79 10.83
CA TRP A 168 -2.42 8.37 10.62
C TRP A 168 -3.23 9.48 9.95
N VAL A 169 -3.65 9.24 8.72
CA VAL A 169 -4.47 10.16 7.92
C VAL A 169 -5.71 9.42 7.43
N PRO A 170 -6.74 9.25 8.28
CA PRO A 170 -7.94 8.53 7.89
C PRO A 170 -8.70 9.28 6.79
N SER A 171 -8.83 8.62 5.66
CA SER A 171 -9.35 9.22 4.42
C SER A 171 -10.33 8.27 3.74
N GLU A 172 -9.91 7.61 2.68
CA GLU A 172 -10.68 6.54 2.05
C GLU A 172 -10.98 5.39 3.04
N THR A 173 -10.11 5.17 3.99
CA THR A 173 -10.30 4.22 5.10
C THR A 173 -9.86 4.82 6.43
N ASP A 174 -10.40 4.28 7.53
CA ASP A 174 -10.06 4.68 8.89
C ASP A 174 -8.68 4.21 9.36
N ASP A 175 -8.01 3.43 8.55
CA ASP A 175 -6.68 2.85 8.78
C ASP A 175 -5.61 3.41 7.82
N ALA A 176 -5.95 4.42 7.01
CA ALA A 176 -5.01 4.99 6.06
C ALA A 176 -3.89 5.76 6.76
N LEU A 177 -2.70 5.67 6.17
CA LEU A 177 -1.53 6.42 6.61
C LEU A 177 -0.92 7.23 5.47
N ALA A 178 -0.20 8.28 5.85
CA ALA A 178 0.74 8.98 5.01
C ALA A 178 2.17 8.75 5.51
N VAL A 179 3.15 8.93 4.63
CA VAL A 179 4.57 8.85 4.97
C VAL A 179 5.23 10.20 4.75
N TRP A 180 5.88 10.71 5.80
CA TRP A 180 6.63 11.94 5.76
C TRP A 180 8.14 11.67 5.80
N LEU A 181 8.87 12.25 4.87
CA LEU A 181 10.33 12.20 4.74
C LEU A 181 10.88 13.63 4.88
N PRO A 182 11.24 14.07 6.09
CA PRO A 182 11.55 15.49 6.36
C PRO A 182 12.75 16.01 5.58
N GLU A 183 13.83 15.25 5.45
CA GLU A 183 15.05 15.71 4.77
C GLU A 183 14.82 15.96 3.27
N THR A 184 14.00 15.16 2.63
CA THR A 184 13.68 15.30 1.22
C THR A 184 12.43 16.14 0.97
N ARG A 185 11.69 16.49 2.03
CA ARG A 185 10.40 17.18 2.00
C ARG A 185 9.40 16.46 1.08
N VAL A 186 9.36 15.14 1.19
CA VAL A 186 8.39 14.30 0.46
C VAL A 186 7.30 13.86 1.42
N LEU A 187 6.05 14.14 1.07
CA LEU A 187 4.87 13.57 1.69
C LEU A 187 4.25 12.58 0.68
N TYR A 188 4.23 11.29 1.05
CA TYR A 188 3.49 10.28 0.34
C TYR A 188 2.13 10.11 1.01
N GLY A 189 1.09 10.62 0.40
CA GLY A 189 -0.25 10.61 0.99
C GLY A 189 -1.01 9.29 0.80
N GLY A 190 -0.53 8.38 -0.05
CA GLY A 190 -1.22 7.11 -0.30
C GLY A 190 -2.70 7.33 -0.68
N ALA A 191 -3.59 6.65 0.03
CA ALA A 191 -5.03 6.77 -0.19
C ALA A 191 -5.63 8.12 0.27
N ALA A 192 -4.88 8.93 1.02
CA ALA A 192 -5.34 10.23 1.51
C ALA A 192 -5.24 11.34 0.46
N THR A 193 -4.32 11.21 -0.49
CA THR A 193 -4.12 12.19 -1.56
C THR A 193 -3.96 11.47 -2.91
N PRO A 194 -5.03 11.00 -3.53
CA PRO A 194 -4.97 10.25 -4.78
C PRO A 194 -4.79 11.20 -5.99
N GLY A 195 -3.63 11.84 -6.10
CA GLY A 195 -3.31 12.78 -7.16
C GLY A 195 -4.21 14.03 -7.14
N ASP A 196 -4.80 14.36 -8.28
CA ASP A 196 -5.66 15.55 -8.46
C ASP A 196 -7.11 15.33 -7.99
N ALA A 197 -7.39 14.22 -7.31
CA ALA A 197 -8.73 13.89 -6.84
C ALA A 197 -8.82 13.90 -5.32
N ILE A 198 -10.02 14.08 -4.81
CA ILE A 198 -10.30 13.81 -3.40
C ILE A 198 -10.44 12.30 -3.18
N PRO A 199 -10.07 11.76 -2.01
CA PRO A 199 -10.29 10.36 -1.71
C PRO A 199 -11.78 10.01 -1.73
N ASN A 200 -12.08 8.74 -1.97
CA ASN A 200 -13.45 8.26 -1.91
C ASN A 200 -14.01 8.39 -0.48
N ILE A 201 -14.84 9.40 -0.26
CA ILE A 201 -15.42 9.74 1.05
C ILE A 201 -16.71 9.00 1.37
N GLY A 202 -17.24 8.22 0.44
CA GLY A 202 -18.45 7.43 0.69
C GLY A 202 -18.81 6.54 -0.51
N THR A 203 -19.16 5.32 -0.19
CA THR A 203 -19.72 4.35 -1.16
C THR A 203 -20.83 3.60 -0.44
N PRO A 204 -22.00 3.42 -1.06
CA PRO A 204 -23.07 2.63 -0.46
C PRO A 204 -22.59 1.26 0.02
N LEU A 205 -23.11 0.81 1.16
CA LEU A 205 -22.79 -0.48 1.77
C LEU A 205 -21.32 -0.66 2.25
N ARG A 206 -20.53 0.42 2.23
CA ARG A 206 -19.15 0.42 2.77
C ARG A 206 -19.10 1.12 4.12
N THR A 207 -18.00 0.95 4.84
CA THR A 207 -17.74 1.66 6.09
C THR A 207 -17.77 3.18 5.86
N GLN A 208 -18.33 3.90 6.81
CA GLN A 208 -18.32 5.36 6.81
C GLN A 208 -16.88 5.90 6.78
N ARG A 209 -16.67 7.00 6.08
CA ARG A 209 -15.39 7.71 6.00
C ARG A 209 -15.33 8.81 7.05
N LEU A 210 -14.13 9.12 7.52
CA LEU A 210 -13.87 10.12 8.54
C LEU A 210 -13.46 11.45 7.88
N THR A 211 -14.38 12.07 7.12
CA THR A 211 -14.08 13.23 6.28
C THR A 211 -13.58 14.44 7.06
N LEU A 212 -14.16 14.72 8.24
CA LEU A 212 -13.68 15.83 9.08
C LEU A 212 -12.27 15.54 9.60
N ARG A 213 -12.02 14.32 10.10
CA ARG A 213 -10.70 13.94 10.58
C ARG A 213 -9.66 13.94 9.48
N TRP A 214 -10.06 13.59 8.25
CA TRP A 214 -9.17 13.71 7.09
C TRP A 214 -8.77 15.17 6.84
N ALA A 215 -9.72 16.10 6.83
CA ALA A 215 -9.45 17.53 6.68
C ALA A 215 -8.50 18.04 7.77
N GLU A 216 -8.78 17.75 9.05
CA GLU A 216 -7.92 18.10 10.19
C GLU A 216 -6.49 17.52 10.07
N SER A 217 -6.33 16.36 9.43
CA SER A 217 -5.02 15.73 9.26
C SER A 217 -4.18 16.37 8.17
N LEU A 218 -4.76 17.24 7.33
CA LEU A 218 -4.08 17.95 6.25
C LEU A 218 -3.69 19.39 6.63
N GLU A 219 -4.19 19.89 7.76
CA GLU A 219 -3.83 21.19 8.35
C GLU A 219 -2.52 21.11 9.17
#